data_aecd8a567cb71e2427213df98adcca71
#
_entry.id   aecd8a567cb71e2427213df98adcca71
#
_cell.length_a   1.000
_cell.length_b   1.000
_cell.length_c   1.000
_cell.angle_alpha   90.00
_cell.angle_beta   90.00
_cell.angle_gamma   90.00
#
_symmetry.space_group_name_H-M   'P 1'
#
loop_
_entity.id
_entity.type
_entity.pdbx_description
1 polymer ?
#
loop_
_entity_poly.entity_id
_entity_poly.type
_entity_poly.pdbx_seq_one_letter_code
_entity_poly.pdbx_strand_id
1 'polypeptide(L)'
;SGHENEAGDPHAGSPASSFTPSNGIDAASPPYPAHNRPMHVPYETEKFYYGFPVYILAYPDDAVGVGITTGSSSYSLGQMVMIGCDSTTHAARSIKRSGVCSLNLFGAEAMGLFEYAGTVSGGDKLRDAQVPSSDHDGIPVLDGSQMSLLCRVLEATDDGTYTHFRCEITGRLVDSALIDNRGRFRYEDLRTVEYVGDARRRIYRYFSDRVERFGTFVRSFKESLLP
;
A
#
# COMPACT_ATOMS: atom_id res chain seq x y z
N SER A 1 8.84 -48.22 -41.03
CA SER A 1 9.64 -48.17 -39.79
C SER A 1 9.49 -46.80 -39.16
N GLY A 2 8.51 -46.72 -38.29
CA GLY A 2 8.21 -45.54 -37.48
C GLY A 2 8.91 -45.69 -36.13
N HIS A 3 9.34 -44.58 -35.56
CA HIS A 3 9.59 -44.47 -34.14
C HIS A 3 8.82 -43.26 -33.64
N GLU A 4 7.77 -43.55 -32.89
CA GLU A 4 7.06 -42.63 -32.03
C GLU A 4 7.94 -42.39 -30.81
N ASN A 5 8.24 -41.12 -30.51
CA ASN A 5 8.84 -40.70 -29.28
C ASN A 5 7.73 -39.99 -28.45
N GLU A 6 7.22 -40.69 -27.47
CA GLU A 6 6.42 -40.13 -26.40
C GLU A 6 7.34 -39.31 -25.48
N ALA A 7 7.19 -38.01 -25.47
CA ALA A 7 7.76 -37.12 -24.45
C ALA A 7 6.73 -36.95 -23.33
N GLY A 8 6.99 -37.59 -22.19
CA GLY A 8 6.19 -37.44 -20.97
C GLY A 8 6.26 -36.05 -20.40
N ASP A 9 5.08 -35.52 -20.03
CA ASP A 9 4.84 -34.29 -19.35
C ASP A 9 5.26 -34.36 -17.87
N PRO A 10 6.22 -33.54 -17.36
CA PRO A 10 6.66 -33.58 -15.97
C PRO A 10 6.00 -32.50 -15.10
N HIS A 11 4.72 -32.23 -15.27
CA HIS A 11 3.97 -31.38 -14.34
C HIS A 11 2.85 -32.11 -13.63
N ALA A 12 3.23 -33.13 -12.85
CA ALA A 12 2.37 -33.64 -11.79
C ALA A 12 2.33 -32.61 -10.66
N GLY A 13 1.20 -31.96 -10.50
CA GLY A 13 0.95 -30.94 -9.49
C GLY A 13 1.17 -31.47 -8.07
N SER A 14 1.99 -30.78 -7.32
CA SER A 14 2.02 -30.91 -5.87
C SER A 14 0.66 -30.52 -5.30
N PRO A 15 0.11 -31.29 -4.34
CA PRO A 15 -1.16 -30.95 -3.71
C PRO A 15 -1.00 -29.61 -2.98
N ALA A 16 -1.92 -28.70 -3.24
CA ALA A 16 -2.08 -27.47 -2.47
C ALA A 16 -2.15 -27.84 -0.99
N SER A 17 -1.13 -27.44 -0.24
CA SER A 17 -1.12 -27.48 1.21
C SER A 17 -2.30 -26.63 1.68
N SER A 18 -3.34 -27.27 2.19
CA SER A 18 -4.43 -26.61 2.88
C SER A 18 -3.86 -25.96 4.14
N PHE A 19 -3.55 -24.69 4.05
CA PHE A 19 -3.24 -23.87 5.22
C PHE A 19 -4.54 -23.65 5.97
N THR A 20 -4.80 -24.49 6.95
CA THR A 20 -5.80 -24.23 7.99
C THR A 20 -5.19 -23.19 8.93
N PRO A 21 -5.74 -21.98 9.05
CA PRO A 21 -5.32 -21.06 10.09
C PRO A 21 -5.88 -21.56 11.42
N SER A 22 -5.15 -22.47 12.08
CA SER A 22 -5.36 -22.74 13.48
C SER A 22 -4.49 -21.73 14.22
N ASN A 23 -5.12 -20.78 14.88
CA ASN A 23 -4.80 -20.30 16.21
C ASN A 23 -5.45 -18.94 16.40
N GLY A 24 -6.67 -18.97 16.91
CA GLY A 24 -7.18 -17.85 17.65
C GLY A 24 -6.13 -17.49 18.70
N ILE A 25 -5.74 -16.22 18.76
CA ILE A 25 -4.98 -15.71 19.91
C ILE A 25 -5.92 -15.93 21.08
N ASP A 26 -5.59 -16.91 21.93
CA ASP A 26 -6.32 -17.17 23.16
C ASP A 26 -6.22 -15.90 24.01
N ALA A 27 -7.36 -15.27 24.30
CA ALA A 27 -7.41 -14.02 25.07
C ALA A 27 -6.89 -14.17 26.50
N ALA A 28 -6.62 -15.43 26.91
CA ALA A 28 -6.09 -15.77 28.25
C ALA A 28 -4.57 -15.89 28.31
N SER A 29 -3.85 -15.83 27.19
CA SER A 29 -2.39 -15.88 27.22
C SER A 29 -1.83 -14.49 27.55
N PRO A 30 -0.92 -14.35 28.54
CA PRO A 30 -0.27 -13.08 28.78
C PRO A 30 0.44 -12.60 27.50
N PRO A 31 0.32 -11.32 27.13
CA PRO A 31 0.75 -10.80 25.83
C PRO A 31 2.25 -10.92 25.58
N TYR A 32 3.05 -11.22 26.63
CA TYR A 32 4.49 -11.43 26.53
C TYR A 32 4.90 -12.58 27.45
N PRO A 33 5.08 -13.81 26.91
CA PRO A 33 5.61 -14.92 27.71
C PRO A 33 7.00 -14.55 28.26
N ALA A 34 7.14 -14.62 29.59
CA ALA A 34 8.33 -14.20 30.31
C ALA A 34 9.61 -15.00 29.94
N HIS A 35 9.49 -16.11 29.22
CA HIS A 35 10.56 -17.09 29.05
C HIS A 35 11.24 -17.12 27.67
N ASN A 36 10.82 -16.29 26.72
CA ASN A 36 11.49 -16.25 25.42
C ASN A 36 11.53 -14.79 24.91
N ARG A 37 12.27 -13.91 25.60
CA ARG A 37 12.52 -12.57 25.09
C ARG A 37 13.40 -12.72 23.84
N PRO A 38 12.93 -12.34 22.66
CA PRO A 38 13.78 -12.33 21.49
C PRO A 38 14.96 -11.41 21.76
N MET A 39 16.16 -11.93 21.55
CA MET A 39 17.37 -11.13 21.68
C MET A 39 17.47 -10.21 20.46
N HIS A 40 17.52 -8.91 20.67
CA HIS A 40 17.73 -7.96 19.59
C HIS A 40 19.20 -8.03 19.14
N VAL A 41 19.38 -8.10 17.83
CA VAL A 41 20.69 -8.04 17.20
C VAL A 41 20.71 -6.89 16.18
N PRO A 42 21.85 -6.24 15.96
CA PRO A 42 22.00 -5.28 14.87
C PRO A 42 21.68 -5.94 13.53
N TYR A 43 20.96 -5.21 12.67
CA TYR A 43 20.65 -5.64 11.32
C TYR A 43 21.06 -4.56 10.33
N GLU A 44 22.16 -4.85 9.62
CA GLU A 44 22.77 -3.89 8.70
C GLU A 44 22.02 -3.87 7.36
N THR A 45 21.35 -2.76 7.10
CA THR A 45 20.67 -2.51 5.83
C THR A 45 20.52 -1.01 5.58
N GLU A 46 20.63 -0.59 4.33
CA GLU A 46 20.40 0.81 3.93
C GLU A 46 18.91 1.17 3.87
N LYS A 47 18.03 0.18 3.73
CA LYS A 47 16.58 0.37 3.60
C LYS A 47 15.87 -0.67 4.44
N PHE A 48 14.87 -0.21 5.18
CA PHE A 48 14.06 -1.08 6.02
C PHE A 48 12.59 -0.68 5.94
N TYR A 49 11.80 -1.51 5.24
CA TYR A 49 10.37 -1.30 5.04
C TYR A 49 9.60 -2.23 5.98
N TYR A 50 8.97 -1.66 7.00
CA TYR A 50 8.32 -2.40 8.09
C TYR A 50 6.80 -2.49 7.96
N GLY A 51 6.26 -2.22 6.78
CA GLY A 51 4.84 -2.24 6.46
C GLY A 51 4.35 -0.83 6.12
N PHE A 52 4.40 -0.50 4.83
CA PHE A 52 3.89 0.74 4.29
C PHE A 52 2.79 0.44 3.28
N PRO A 53 1.65 1.18 3.30
CA PRO A 53 0.62 0.97 2.30
C PRO A 53 1.16 1.26 0.89
N VAL A 54 0.84 0.39 -0.06
CA VAL A 54 1.14 0.64 -1.47
C VAL A 54 0.00 1.45 -2.08
N TYR A 55 0.34 2.49 -2.81
CA TYR A 55 -0.62 3.35 -3.50
C TYR A 55 -0.09 3.80 -4.86
N ILE A 56 -0.99 4.24 -5.73
CA ILE A 56 -0.64 4.96 -6.94
C ILE A 56 -0.78 6.46 -6.68
N LEU A 57 0.31 7.22 -6.85
CA LEU A 57 0.26 8.66 -6.97
C LEU A 57 -0.23 9.01 -8.36
N ALA A 58 -1.26 9.85 -8.45
CA ALA A 58 -1.66 10.49 -9.69
C ALA A 58 -1.48 12.01 -9.55
N TYR A 59 -1.01 12.64 -10.61
CA TYR A 59 -0.67 14.05 -10.63
C TYR A 59 -0.86 14.65 -12.02
N PRO A 60 -1.12 15.95 -12.13
CA PRO A 60 -1.15 16.65 -13.43
C PRO A 60 0.21 16.55 -14.13
N ASP A 61 0.18 16.23 -15.41
CA ASP A 61 1.37 16.05 -16.25
C ASP A 61 1.19 16.77 -17.60
N ASP A 62 2.15 17.61 -17.96
CA ASP A 62 2.05 18.44 -19.17
C ASP A 62 2.12 17.63 -20.46
N ALA A 63 2.76 16.48 -20.44
CA ALA A 63 2.95 15.67 -21.65
C ALA A 63 1.79 14.71 -21.93
N VAL A 64 1.20 14.13 -20.86
CA VAL A 64 0.18 13.07 -20.99
C VAL A 64 -1.13 13.39 -20.28
N GLY A 65 -1.26 14.61 -19.72
CA GLY A 65 -2.42 15.04 -18.94
C GLY A 65 -2.37 14.54 -17.49
N VAL A 66 -2.30 13.23 -17.28
CA VAL A 66 -2.21 12.61 -15.96
C VAL A 66 -1.03 11.65 -15.92
N GLY A 67 -0.06 11.96 -15.05
CA GLY A 67 1.05 11.08 -14.72
C GLY A 67 0.73 10.19 -13.53
N ILE A 68 1.27 8.96 -13.52
CA ILE A 68 1.16 8.05 -12.39
C ILE A 68 2.51 7.45 -12.00
N THR A 69 2.65 7.13 -10.72
CA THR A 69 3.77 6.34 -10.17
C THR A 69 3.35 5.61 -8.92
N THR A 70 4.01 4.50 -8.62
CA THR A 70 3.77 3.77 -7.37
C THR A 70 4.59 4.35 -6.24
N GLY A 71 3.96 4.51 -5.09
CA GLY A 71 4.58 4.92 -3.84
C GLY A 71 4.19 4.01 -2.69
N SER A 72 5.00 4.07 -1.62
CA SER A 72 4.70 3.41 -0.35
C SER A 72 5.13 4.25 0.86
N SER A 73 5.89 5.32 0.65
CA SER A 73 6.42 6.14 1.74
C SER A 73 5.45 7.27 2.08
N SER A 74 4.49 6.98 2.95
CA SER A 74 3.55 8.00 3.43
C SER A 74 3.06 7.74 4.84
N TYR A 75 2.65 8.80 5.52
CA TYR A 75 1.87 8.74 6.75
C TYR A 75 0.95 9.95 6.85
N SER A 76 -0.16 9.82 7.57
CA SER A 76 -1.12 10.91 7.74
C SER A 76 -1.43 11.18 9.21
N LEU A 77 -1.63 12.45 9.53
CA LEU A 77 -2.07 12.93 10.84
C LEU A 77 -3.14 14.01 10.65
N GLY A 78 -4.37 13.69 11.00
CA GLY A 78 -5.51 14.61 10.85
C GLY A 78 -5.76 14.98 9.40
N GLN A 79 -5.57 16.25 9.04
CA GLN A 79 -5.75 16.79 7.69
C GLN A 79 -4.44 16.88 6.92
N MET A 80 -3.37 16.30 7.41
CA MET A 80 -2.05 16.34 6.80
C MET A 80 -1.63 14.93 6.37
N VAL A 81 -0.96 14.83 5.22
CA VAL A 81 -0.22 13.64 4.79
C VAL A 81 1.19 14.02 4.36
N MET A 82 2.15 13.21 4.78
CA MET A 82 3.53 13.25 4.28
C MET A 82 3.70 12.19 3.20
N ILE A 83 4.37 12.57 2.11
CA ILE A 83 4.66 11.68 0.98
C ILE A 83 6.14 11.80 0.67
N GLY A 84 6.85 10.68 0.60
CA GLY A 84 8.24 10.62 0.16
C GLY A 84 8.35 10.12 -1.27
N CYS A 85 9.10 10.84 -2.12
CA CYS A 85 9.43 10.44 -3.48
C CYS A 85 10.92 10.55 -3.71
N ASP A 86 11.50 9.71 -4.57
CA ASP A 86 12.86 9.94 -5.07
C ASP A 86 12.88 11.26 -5.85
N SER A 87 13.81 12.17 -5.46
CA SER A 87 13.86 13.55 -5.96
C SER A 87 14.17 13.64 -7.46
N THR A 88 14.77 12.59 -8.03
CA THR A 88 15.13 12.53 -9.46
C THR A 88 13.97 12.13 -10.36
N THR A 89 12.85 11.67 -9.79
CA THR A 89 11.71 11.16 -10.56
C THR A 89 10.94 12.27 -11.28
N HIS A 90 10.29 11.87 -12.37
CA HIS A 90 9.37 12.77 -13.08
C HIS A 90 8.19 13.16 -12.18
N ALA A 91 7.68 12.21 -11.37
CA ALA A 91 6.60 12.46 -10.42
C ALA A 91 6.95 13.57 -9.42
N ALA A 92 8.14 13.52 -8.80
CA ALA A 92 8.55 14.53 -7.84
C ALA A 92 8.58 15.93 -8.48
N ARG A 93 9.11 16.06 -9.70
CA ARG A 93 9.13 17.33 -10.43
C ARG A 93 7.73 17.82 -10.79
N SER A 94 6.87 16.94 -11.29
CA SER A 94 5.51 17.30 -11.69
C SER A 94 4.64 17.70 -10.50
N ILE A 95 4.74 16.98 -9.37
CA ILE A 95 4.02 17.35 -8.14
C ILE A 95 4.52 18.67 -7.55
N LYS A 96 5.84 18.94 -7.57
CA LYS A 96 6.37 20.26 -7.18
C LYS A 96 5.79 21.38 -8.03
N ARG A 97 5.69 21.17 -9.33
CA ARG A 97 5.20 22.19 -10.28
C ARG A 97 3.69 22.41 -10.15
N SER A 98 2.89 21.33 -10.12
CA SER A 98 1.42 21.42 -10.08
C SER A 98 0.90 21.81 -8.69
N GLY A 99 1.64 21.49 -7.65
CA GLY A 99 1.22 21.70 -6.25
C GLY A 99 0.10 20.77 -5.79
N VAL A 100 -0.28 19.76 -6.58
CA VAL A 100 -1.36 18.83 -6.25
C VAL A 100 -1.04 17.40 -6.68
N CYS A 101 -1.64 16.44 -5.99
CA CYS A 101 -1.63 15.03 -6.36
C CYS A 101 -2.76 14.29 -5.63
N SER A 102 -2.99 13.04 -6.00
CA SER A 102 -3.79 12.13 -5.19
C SER A 102 -3.03 10.85 -4.84
N LEU A 103 -3.33 10.29 -3.67
CA LEU A 103 -2.95 8.93 -3.30
C LEU A 103 -4.15 8.04 -3.56
N ASN A 104 -4.00 7.05 -4.41
CA ASN A 104 -5.07 6.13 -4.79
C ASN A 104 -4.68 4.73 -4.29
N LEU A 105 -5.44 4.21 -3.31
CA LEU A 105 -5.23 2.90 -2.72
C LEU A 105 -6.13 1.88 -3.44
N PHE A 106 -5.50 0.85 -3.96
CA PHE A 106 -6.18 -0.27 -4.62
C PHE A 106 -6.02 -1.53 -3.78
N GLY A 107 -6.81 -2.54 -4.11
CA GLY A 107 -6.65 -3.86 -3.55
C GLY A 107 -5.59 -4.71 -4.25
N ALA A 108 -5.48 -5.96 -3.82
CA ALA A 108 -4.51 -6.91 -4.36
C ALA A 108 -4.71 -7.24 -5.84
N GLU A 109 -5.90 -7.02 -6.38
CA GLU A 109 -6.22 -7.17 -7.80
C GLU A 109 -5.42 -6.21 -8.70
N ALA A 110 -4.92 -5.09 -8.14
CA ALA A 110 -4.15 -4.08 -8.87
C ALA A 110 -2.63 -4.29 -8.82
N MET A 111 -2.14 -5.48 -8.41
CA MET A 111 -0.68 -5.73 -8.29
C MET A 111 0.08 -5.47 -9.59
N GLY A 112 -0.49 -5.85 -10.74
CA GLY A 112 0.09 -5.56 -12.04
C GLY A 112 0.22 -4.06 -12.32
N LEU A 113 -0.79 -3.28 -11.93
CA LEU A 113 -0.76 -1.81 -12.05
C LEU A 113 0.30 -1.20 -11.14
N PHE A 114 0.42 -1.66 -9.88
CA PHE A 114 1.45 -1.18 -8.96
C PHE A 114 2.86 -1.38 -9.54
N GLU A 115 3.17 -2.57 -10.03
CA GLU A 115 4.49 -2.84 -10.58
C GLU A 115 4.73 -2.09 -11.87
N TYR A 116 3.73 -2.04 -12.77
CA TYR A 116 3.83 -1.30 -14.03
C TYR A 116 4.08 0.20 -13.78
N ALA A 117 3.27 0.83 -12.94
CA ALA A 117 3.41 2.27 -12.66
C ALA A 117 4.73 2.62 -11.96
N GLY A 118 5.28 1.70 -11.16
CA GLY A 118 6.52 1.89 -10.41
C GLY A 118 7.80 1.58 -11.19
N THR A 119 7.75 0.71 -12.21
CA THR A 119 8.94 0.23 -12.93
C THR A 119 9.08 0.78 -14.34
N VAL A 120 7.98 1.07 -15.02
CA VAL A 120 8.00 1.63 -16.37
C VAL A 120 8.24 3.13 -16.31
N SER A 121 9.19 3.62 -17.12
CA SER A 121 9.50 5.05 -17.22
C SER A 121 8.95 5.62 -18.53
N GLY A 122 8.37 6.83 -18.46
CA GLY A 122 7.82 7.54 -19.61
C GLY A 122 6.51 6.96 -20.14
N GLY A 123 5.99 7.56 -21.24
CA GLY A 123 4.74 7.14 -21.87
C GLY A 123 3.48 7.51 -21.10
N ASP A 124 2.35 7.25 -21.73
CA ASP A 124 1.03 7.44 -21.14
C ASP A 124 0.59 6.15 -20.43
N LYS A 125 1.07 5.99 -19.20
CA LYS A 125 0.84 4.78 -18.40
C LYS A 125 -0.64 4.51 -18.12
N LEU A 126 -1.45 5.55 -17.97
CA LEU A 126 -2.88 5.39 -17.72
C LEU A 126 -3.60 4.81 -18.95
N ARG A 127 -3.31 5.36 -20.13
CA ARG A 127 -3.86 4.84 -21.37
C ARG A 127 -3.41 3.41 -21.60
N ASP A 128 -2.12 3.12 -21.42
CA ASP A 128 -1.56 1.81 -21.68
C ASP A 128 -2.10 0.76 -20.70
N ALA A 129 -2.31 1.13 -19.45
CA ALA A 129 -2.94 0.28 -18.42
C ALA A 129 -4.47 0.28 -18.48
N GLN A 130 -5.09 1.10 -19.34
CA GLN A 130 -6.54 1.25 -19.48
C GLN A 130 -7.24 1.60 -18.15
N VAL A 131 -6.59 2.41 -17.32
CA VAL A 131 -7.18 2.89 -16.06
C VAL A 131 -7.79 4.26 -16.28
N PRO A 132 -9.11 4.41 -16.14
CA PRO A 132 -9.75 5.72 -16.24
C PRO A 132 -9.38 6.60 -15.04
N SER A 133 -9.49 7.92 -15.26
CA SER A 133 -9.31 8.89 -14.16
C SER A 133 -10.34 9.99 -14.30
N SER A 134 -10.75 10.54 -13.16
CA SER A 134 -11.63 11.69 -13.06
C SER A 134 -10.88 12.89 -12.48
N ASP A 135 -11.28 14.09 -12.84
CA ASP A 135 -10.72 15.33 -12.31
C ASP A 135 -11.57 15.84 -11.13
N HIS A 136 -10.91 16.18 -10.03
CA HIS A 136 -11.53 16.78 -8.86
C HIS A 136 -10.82 18.11 -8.54
N ASP A 137 -11.31 19.21 -9.09
CA ASP A 137 -10.73 20.55 -8.91
C ASP A 137 -9.24 20.63 -9.29
N GLY A 138 -8.87 20.00 -10.41
CA GLY A 138 -7.50 19.93 -10.92
C GLY A 138 -6.64 18.82 -10.27
N ILE A 139 -7.22 17.97 -9.44
CA ILE A 139 -6.56 16.81 -8.83
C ILE A 139 -7.05 15.54 -9.53
N PRO A 140 -6.20 14.82 -10.28
CA PRO A 140 -6.61 13.57 -10.92
C PRO A 140 -6.80 12.46 -9.89
N VAL A 141 -7.88 11.71 -10.01
CA VAL A 141 -8.21 10.55 -9.18
C VAL A 141 -8.40 9.34 -10.08
N LEU A 142 -7.85 8.20 -9.70
CA LEU A 142 -7.94 6.98 -10.48
C LEU A 142 -9.22 6.21 -10.15
N ASP A 143 -9.99 5.91 -11.18
CA ASP A 143 -11.20 5.10 -11.03
C ASP A 143 -10.85 3.66 -10.64
N GLY A 144 -11.71 3.05 -9.82
CA GLY A 144 -11.49 1.70 -9.29
C GLY A 144 -10.59 1.65 -8.04
N SER A 145 -10.06 2.79 -7.58
CA SER A 145 -9.40 2.83 -6.28
C SER A 145 -10.42 2.63 -5.14
N GLN A 146 -10.03 1.88 -4.12
CA GLN A 146 -10.86 1.68 -2.92
C GLN A 146 -10.94 2.94 -2.06
N MET A 147 -9.87 3.72 -2.04
CA MET A 147 -9.79 4.99 -1.32
C MET A 147 -8.82 5.92 -2.03
N SER A 148 -9.18 7.20 -2.08
CA SER A 148 -8.28 8.23 -2.61
C SER A 148 -8.22 9.42 -1.66
N LEU A 149 -7.00 9.94 -1.46
CA LEU A 149 -6.75 11.18 -0.74
C LEU A 149 -6.38 12.26 -1.75
N LEU A 150 -7.14 13.33 -1.79
CA LEU A 150 -6.86 14.51 -2.60
C LEU A 150 -5.92 15.41 -1.82
N CYS A 151 -4.80 15.79 -2.41
CA CYS A 151 -3.70 16.43 -1.72
C CYS A 151 -3.27 17.72 -2.39
N ARG A 152 -3.13 18.79 -1.59
CA ARG A 152 -2.49 20.04 -1.97
C ARG A 152 -1.13 20.14 -1.27
N VAL A 153 -0.08 20.35 -2.01
CA VAL A 153 1.27 20.51 -1.47
C VAL A 153 1.37 21.84 -0.74
N LEU A 154 1.70 21.79 0.55
CA LEU A 154 2.00 22.97 1.37
C LEU A 154 3.50 23.27 1.39
N GLU A 155 4.31 22.21 1.31
CA GLU A 155 5.76 22.32 1.37
C GLU A 155 6.40 21.12 0.67
N ALA A 156 7.51 21.34 -0.01
CA ALA A 156 8.34 20.32 -0.63
C ALA A 156 9.80 20.54 -0.22
N THR A 157 10.35 19.59 0.55
CA THR A 157 11.72 19.66 1.06
C THR A 157 12.55 18.54 0.46
N ASP A 158 13.72 18.87 -0.09
CA ASP A 158 14.68 17.91 -0.61
C ASP A 158 15.79 17.65 0.42
N ASP A 159 16.10 16.38 0.66
CA ASP A 159 17.25 15.95 1.48
C ASP A 159 18.48 15.51 0.65
N GLY A 160 18.42 15.72 -0.66
CA GLY A 160 19.44 15.30 -1.63
C GLY A 160 19.11 14.00 -2.36
N THR A 161 18.40 13.09 -1.73
CA THR A 161 17.97 11.81 -2.32
C THR A 161 16.46 11.78 -2.52
N TYR A 162 15.72 12.27 -1.55
CA TYR A 162 14.26 12.24 -1.54
C TYR A 162 13.67 13.64 -1.46
N THR A 163 12.49 13.79 -2.05
CA THR A 163 11.62 14.93 -1.83
C THR A 163 10.52 14.51 -0.85
N HIS A 164 10.38 15.29 0.21
CA HIS A 164 9.34 15.14 1.23
C HIS A 164 8.26 16.18 0.97
N PHE A 165 7.08 15.73 0.58
CA PHE A 165 5.91 16.58 0.38
C PHE A 165 5.07 16.57 1.66
N ARG A 166 4.89 17.73 2.26
CA ARG A 166 3.89 17.96 3.29
C ARG A 166 2.63 18.51 2.63
N CYS A 167 1.59 17.72 2.63
CA CYS A 167 0.36 18.03 1.92
C CYS A 167 -0.82 18.20 2.88
N GLU A 168 -1.72 19.12 2.55
CA GLU A 168 -3.07 19.18 3.11
C GLU A 168 -3.94 18.15 2.38
N ILE A 169 -4.73 17.38 3.12
CA ILE A 169 -5.78 16.52 2.57
C ILE A 169 -7.02 17.36 2.36
N THR A 170 -7.31 17.74 1.11
CA THR A 170 -8.45 18.58 0.73
C THR A 170 -9.73 17.77 0.52
N GLY A 171 -9.60 16.46 0.28
CA GLY A 171 -10.73 15.55 0.08
C GLY A 171 -10.36 14.09 0.33
N ARG A 172 -11.37 13.30 0.62
CA ARG A 172 -11.28 11.85 0.77
C ARG A 172 -12.40 11.22 -0.01
N LEU A 173 -12.06 10.35 -0.94
CA LEU A 173 -13.02 9.59 -1.73
C LEU A 173 -12.87 8.12 -1.38
N VAL A 174 -13.96 7.40 -1.40
CA VAL A 174 -14.00 5.97 -1.14
C VAL A 174 -14.94 5.29 -2.13
N ASP A 175 -14.66 4.05 -2.47
CA ASP A 175 -15.57 3.24 -3.26
C ASP A 175 -16.90 3.10 -2.50
N SER A 176 -18.00 3.38 -3.19
CA SER A 176 -19.35 3.27 -2.62
C SER A 176 -19.67 1.84 -2.14
N ALA A 177 -19.06 0.83 -2.73
CA ALA A 177 -19.16 -0.56 -2.29
C ALA A 177 -18.60 -0.79 -0.88
N LEU A 178 -17.71 0.10 -0.38
CA LEU A 178 -17.16 0.06 0.97
C LEU A 178 -17.99 0.87 1.99
N ILE A 179 -19.14 1.42 1.58
CA ILE A 179 -20.01 2.16 2.47
C ILE A 179 -21.24 1.32 2.79
N ASP A 180 -21.56 1.14 4.06
CA ASP A 180 -22.75 0.42 4.50
C ASP A 180 -24.03 1.26 4.29
N ASN A 181 -25.20 0.65 4.47
CA ASN A 181 -26.50 1.31 4.33
C ASN A 181 -26.78 2.41 5.35
N ARG A 182 -25.87 2.66 6.31
CA ARG A 182 -25.87 3.74 7.28
C ARG A 182 -24.84 4.82 6.98
N GLY A 183 -24.16 4.74 5.84
CA GLY A 183 -23.12 5.67 5.43
C GLY A 183 -21.78 5.49 6.14
N ARG A 184 -21.51 4.34 6.76
CA ARG A 184 -20.26 4.05 7.47
C ARG A 184 -19.34 3.24 6.62
N PHE A 185 -18.04 3.55 6.69
CA PHE A 185 -16.98 2.81 5.99
C PHE A 185 -16.79 1.41 6.59
N ARG A 186 -16.73 0.40 5.74
CA ARG A 186 -16.51 -1.02 6.10
C ARG A 186 -15.02 -1.33 6.02
N TYR A 187 -14.29 -1.07 7.11
CA TYR A 187 -12.85 -1.28 7.18
C TYR A 187 -12.44 -2.73 7.00
N GLU A 188 -13.31 -3.67 7.35
CA GLU A 188 -13.14 -5.12 7.18
C GLU A 188 -13.05 -5.54 5.71
N ASP A 189 -13.59 -4.74 4.80
CA ASP A 189 -13.58 -5.00 3.36
C ASP A 189 -12.43 -4.28 2.62
N LEU A 190 -11.65 -3.46 3.32
CA LEU A 190 -10.50 -2.77 2.74
C LEU A 190 -9.38 -3.79 2.44
N ARG A 191 -8.96 -3.88 1.17
CA ARG A 191 -8.01 -4.88 0.67
C ARG A 191 -6.66 -4.27 0.23
N THR A 192 -6.20 -3.26 0.91
CA THR A 192 -4.91 -2.63 0.61
C THR A 192 -3.74 -3.60 0.80
N VAL A 193 -2.61 -3.25 0.18
CA VAL A 193 -1.39 -4.06 0.20
C VAL A 193 -0.28 -3.29 0.90
N GLU A 194 0.52 -3.99 1.69
CA GLU A 194 1.71 -3.43 2.34
C GLU A 194 2.98 -3.81 1.59
N TYR A 195 3.92 -2.86 1.57
CA TYR A 195 5.28 -3.07 1.10
C TYR A 195 6.20 -3.29 2.30
N VAL A 196 6.91 -4.41 2.31
CA VAL A 196 7.85 -4.78 3.37
C VAL A 196 9.15 -5.29 2.79
N GLY A 197 10.21 -5.23 3.60
CA GLY A 197 11.51 -5.77 3.20
C GLY A 197 12.67 -4.83 3.50
N ASP A 198 13.74 -5.04 2.77
CA ASP A 198 14.98 -4.28 2.92
C ASP A 198 15.65 -4.02 1.56
N ALA A 199 16.91 -3.63 1.57
CA ALA A 199 17.68 -3.42 0.35
C ALA A 199 17.90 -4.71 -0.46
N ARG A 200 17.81 -5.89 0.17
CA ARG A 200 18.09 -7.20 -0.44
C ARG A 200 16.82 -7.92 -0.88
N ARG A 201 15.73 -7.77 -0.10
CA ARG A 201 14.47 -8.47 -0.35
C ARG A 201 13.31 -7.52 -0.18
N ARG A 202 12.49 -7.38 -1.22
CA ARG A 202 11.27 -6.56 -1.27
C ARG A 202 10.11 -7.47 -1.57
N ILE A 203 9.06 -7.39 -0.74
CA ILE A 203 7.87 -8.23 -0.87
C ILE A 203 6.62 -7.43 -0.54
N TYR A 204 5.49 -7.96 -0.96
CA TYR A 204 4.17 -7.45 -0.59
C TYR A 204 3.56 -8.34 0.48
N ARG A 205 2.83 -7.73 1.40
CA ARG A 205 1.97 -8.43 2.36
C ARG A 205 0.54 -7.97 2.18
N TYR A 206 -0.36 -8.90 2.36
CA TYR A 206 -1.79 -8.65 2.29
C TYR A 206 -2.35 -8.58 3.71
N PHE A 207 -3.32 -7.69 3.92
CA PHE A 207 -4.06 -7.66 5.18
C PHE A 207 -4.95 -8.90 5.31
N SER A 208 -5.16 -9.33 6.54
CA SER A 208 -6.22 -10.29 6.84
C SER A 208 -7.56 -9.56 6.96
N ASP A 209 -8.64 -10.31 6.84
CA ASP A 209 -10.02 -9.84 7.08
C ASP A 209 -10.33 -9.66 8.58
N ARG A 210 -9.39 -10.02 9.44
CA ARG A 210 -9.53 -9.90 10.89
C ARG A 210 -9.42 -8.43 11.31
N VAL A 211 -10.44 -7.93 11.98
CA VAL A 211 -10.49 -6.59 12.57
C VAL A 211 -10.83 -6.67 14.06
N GLU A 212 -10.26 -5.76 14.84
CA GLU A 212 -10.53 -5.64 16.28
C GLU A 212 -10.80 -4.18 16.63
N ARG A 213 -11.71 -3.96 17.55
CA ARG A 213 -11.97 -2.59 18.01
C ARG A 213 -10.83 -2.08 18.86
N PHE A 214 -10.48 -0.81 18.69
CA PHE A 214 -9.54 -0.14 19.59
C PHE A 214 -10.05 -0.20 21.05
N GLY A 215 -9.18 -0.58 21.96
CA GLY A 215 -9.51 -0.74 23.38
C GLY A 215 -9.95 -2.15 23.79
N THR A 216 -10.16 -3.07 22.85
CA THR A 216 -10.58 -4.46 23.16
C THR A 216 -9.66 -5.15 24.17
N PHE A 217 -8.36 -4.97 24.03
CA PHE A 217 -7.36 -5.70 24.83
C PHE A 217 -6.91 -4.99 26.10
N VAL A 218 -7.27 -3.73 26.32
CA VAL A 218 -6.74 -2.95 27.44
C VAL A 218 -7.20 -3.48 28.80
N ARG A 219 -8.41 -4.03 28.87
CA ARG A 219 -8.98 -4.55 30.11
C ARG A 219 -8.25 -5.84 30.53
N SER A 220 -8.18 -6.82 29.64
CA SER A 220 -7.50 -8.10 29.90
C SER A 220 -6.01 -7.90 30.21
N PHE A 221 -5.36 -6.96 29.51
CA PHE A 221 -3.99 -6.61 29.81
C PHE A 221 -3.83 -6.03 31.22
N LYS A 222 -4.70 -5.13 31.66
CA LYS A 222 -4.69 -4.59 33.03
C LYS A 222 -4.93 -5.69 34.08
N GLU A 223 -5.87 -6.60 33.82
CA GLU A 223 -6.14 -7.75 34.71
C GLU A 223 -4.91 -8.65 34.84
N SER A 224 -4.13 -8.85 33.78
CA SER A 224 -2.87 -9.64 33.80
C SER A 224 -1.72 -8.98 34.57
N LEU A 225 -1.81 -7.69 34.88
CA LEU A 225 -0.81 -6.96 35.66
C LEU A 225 -1.09 -6.99 37.17
N LEU A 226 -2.25 -7.46 37.57
CA LEU A 226 -2.59 -7.59 38.99
C LEU A 226 -1.92 -8.83 39.55
N PRO A 227 -1.31 -8.77 40.75
CA PRO A 227 -0.65 -9.89 41.40
C PRO A 227 -1.61 -11.00 41.80
#